data_d4014c0e728f8a8cd12c67089d2e27d6
#
_entry.id   d4014c0e728f8a8cd12c67089d2e27d6
#
_cell.length_a   1.000
_cell.length_b   1.000
_cell.length_c   1.000
_cell.angle_alpha   90.00
_cell.angle_beta   90.00
_cell.angle_gamma   90.00
#
_symmetry.space_group_name_H-M   'P 1'
#
loop_
_entity.id
_entity.type
_entity.pdbx_description
1 polymer ?
#
loop_
_entity_poly.entity_id
_entity_poly.type
_entity_poly.pdbx_seq_one_letter_code
_entity_poly.pdbx_strand_id
1 'polypeptide(L)'
;MTKPRLAFHALCAAACLSCAAAGAQTFSNGTFVNGMVLSGGLLDQSSGTAVERRVGFFSDIYYDRSRNEWWGLSDRGPGGGLLSYETRVQRFTLDIAADGSISNFGIAQTVKFTSGGQAFNGLAPSAAGTLGSSFDPEGLVVNPRNGNLLVSDEYGPSLYEFSRSGEFIRAFTVPSNLIPRVGGSVNYNAGPLDSSNALTSGREPNRGFEGLAISPDGQYAYAMLQNGTIQDGWSAAGGGTRGQYTRIVKFDTSTGQAVGQYAYKLESSGQGRGISSLVALGNDKFLVLERNNRGVGVGATVASPDKNVFAIDLTGAADVTGVNLPASGSFAGAVSKNTTAVLDLDANTLSALGNKSPEKWEGLAIGPKLANGKYVVLAGTDNDYSVTQSGTGTQYDVYMRFSDADPYAASIQCPIGSTTGCFLTSNNATAATLTADYQLLPGVLHSYTADIPGYVAAVPEPATWAVLLTGLLGVSAAARSRRR
;
A
#
# COMPACT_ATOMS: atom_id res chain seq x y z
N MET A 1 15.44 39.16 -75.91
CA MET A 1 14.90 37.86 -75.43
C MET A 1 15.25 37.67 -73.97
N THR A 2 14.38 38.07 -73.09
CA THR A 2 14.57 38.05 -71.63
C THR A 2 13.81 36.87 -71.04
N LYS A 3 14.54 35.95 -70.33
CA LYS A 3 13.94 34.82 -69.64
C LYS A 3 13.40 35.29 -68.27
N PRO A 4 12.23 34.85 -67.81
CA PRO A 4 11.74 35.15 -66.46
C PRO A 4 12.35 34.20 -65.44
N ARG A 5 12.81 34.74 -64.30
CA ARG A 5 13.24 34.00 -63.10
C ARG A 5 11.99 33.66 -62.29
N LEU A 6 11.75 32.37 -62.06
CA LEU A 6 10.80 31.93 -61.08
C LEU A 6 11.43 32.11 -59.67
N ALA A 7 10.79 32.88 -58.84
CA ALA A 7 11.08 33.00 -57.40
C ALA A 7 10.30 31.88 -56.66
N PHE A 8 11.02 30.95 -56.05
CA PHE A 8 10.45 29.99 -55.07
C PHE A 8 10.26 30.69 -53.76
N HIS A 9 9.02 30.89 -53.34
CA HIS A 9 8.74 31.29 -51.97
C HIS A 9 8.65 30.07 -51.09
N ALA A 10 9.63 29.90 -50.22
CA ALA A 10 9.60 28.87 -49.16
C ALA A 10 8.65 29.39 -48.05
N LEU A 11 7.49 28.76 -47.91
CA LEU A 11 6.57 28.96 -46.80
C LEU A 11 7.10 28.19 -45.59
N CYS A 12 7.81 28.84 -44.68
CA CYS A 12 8.09 28.28 -43.34
C CYS A 12 6.80 28.29 -42.54
N ALA A 13 6.14 27.15 -42.42
CA ALA A 13 5.09 26.93 -41.46
C ALA A 13 5.75 26.80 -40.05
N ALA A 14 5.71 27.86 -39.27
CA ALA A 14 6.05 27.83 -37.86
C ALA A 14 4.94 27.04 -37.13
N ALA A 15 5.21 25.78 -36.83
CA ALA A 15 4.40 25.02 -35.89
C ALA A 15 4.62 25.60 -34.50
N CYS A 16 3.72 26.44 -34.03
CA CYS A 16 3.61 26.80 -32.62
C CYS A 16 3.25 25.52 -31.86
N LEU A 17 4.25 24.84 -31.29
CA LEU A 17 4.01 23.93 -30.16
C LEU A 17 3.52 24.80 -29.02
N SER A 18 2.20 24.89 -28.83
CA SER A 18 1.63 25.28 -27.58
C SER A 18 2.01 24.19 -26.57
N CYS A 19 3.08 24.40 -25.80
CA CYS A 19 3.24 23.73 -24.53
C CYS A 19 2.02 24.08 -23.69
N ALA A 20 0.98 23.26 -23.74
CA ALA A 20 -0.01 23.24 -22.69
C ALA A 20 0.80 22.95 -21.42
N ALA A 21 0.92 23.97 -20.53
CA ALA A 21 1.38 23.73 -19.18
C ALA A 21 0.47 22.61 -18.65
N ALA A 22 1.06 21.42 -18.42
CA ALA A 22 0.36 20.33 -17.77
C ALA A 22 -0.06 20.91 -16.41
N GLY A 23 -1.34 21.28 -16.29
CA GLY A 23 -1.90 21.74 -15.03
C GLY A 23 -1.51 20.75 -13.95
N ALA A 24 -1.05 21.24 -12.82
CA ALA A 24 -0.69 20.38 -11.71
C ALA A 24 -1.85 19.41 -11.45
N GLN A 25 -1.60 18.11 -11.51
CA GLN A 25 -2.56 17.12 -11.09
C GLN A 25 -2.82 17.38 -9.61
N THR A 26 -4.02 17.77 -9.28
CA THR A 26 -4.38 18.13 -7.92
C THR A 26 -5.51 17.24 -7.45
N PHE A 27 -5.39 16.77 -6.25
CA PHE A 27 -6.49 16.16 -5.52
C PHE A 27 -7.19 17.27 -4.73
N SER A 28 -8.49 17.40 -4.87
CA SER A 28 -9.26 18.45 -4.19
C SER A 28 -10.68 18.00 -3.89
N ASN A 29 -11.35 18.76 -3.02
CA ASN A 29 -12.74 18.50 -2.63
C ASN A 29 -13.00 17.07 -2.15
N GLY A 30 -12.03 16.48 -1.44
CA GLY A 30 -12.18 15.19 -0.78
C GLY A 30 -13.32 15.25 0.24
N THR A 31 -14.40 14.50 0.01
CA THR A 31 -15.60 14.53 0.84
C THR A 31 -15.96 13.12 1.26
N PHE A 32 -16.05 12.88 2.56
CA PHE A 32 -16.57 11.61 3.09
C PHE A 32 -18.00 11.38 2.64
N VAL A 33 -18.30 10.16 2.20
CA VAL A 33 -19.64 9.76 1.75
C VAL A 33 -20.28 8.84 2.79
N ASN A 34 -19.69 7.67 3.00
CA ASN A 34 -20.09 6.73 4.06
C ASN A 34 -18.96 5.78 4.42
N GLY A 35 -19.17 5.00 5.46
CA GLY A 35 -18.25 3.94 5.88
C GLY A 35 -18.98 2.64 6.17
N MET A 36 -18.26 1.54 6.05
CA MET A 36 -18.70 0.20 6.39
C MET A 36 -17.80 -0.40 7.45
N VAL A 37 -18.39 -1.21 8.32
CA VAL A 37 -17.69 -2.05 9.29
C VAL A 37 -17.79 -3.50 8.79
N LEU A 38 -16.65 -4.14 8.64
CA LEU A 38 -16.50 -5.49 8.13
C LEU A 38 -16.15 -6.41 9.29
N SER A 39 -16.93 -7.49 9.50
CA SER A 39 -16.74 -8.37 10.65
C SER A 39 -15.29 -8.84 10.81
N GLY A 40 -14.69 -8.69 11.98
CA GLY A 40 -13.37 -9.24 12.31
C GLY A 40 -13.28 -10.76 12.25
N GLY A 41 -14.42 -11.45 12.19
CA GLY A 41 -14.52 -12.88 11.97
C GLY A 41 -14.83 -13.28 10.51
N LEU A 42 -14.77 -12.34 9.55
CA LEU A 42 -15.00 -12.65 8.14
C LEU A 42 -14.00 -13.69 7.64
N LEU A 43 -14.49 -14.68 6.88
CA LEU A 43 -13.69 -15.76 6.32
C LEU A 43 -13.53 -15.58 4.81
N ASP A 44 -12.36 -15.90 4.31
CA ASP A 44 -12.04 -15.93 2.89
C ASP A 44 -12.55 -17.19 2.18
N GLN A 45 -12.27 -17.34 0.88
CA GLN A 45 -12.71 -18.45 0.04
C GLN A 45 -11.74 -19.65 0.06
N SER A 46 -10.67 -19.61 0.87
CA SER A 46 -9.73 -20.75 0.97
C SER A 46 -10.32 -21.89 1.79
N SER A 47 -9.64 -23.03 1.78
CA SER A 47 -9.90 -24.15 2.71
C SER A 47 -9.10 -23.95 3.99
N GLY A 48 -9.56 -24.55 5.10
CA GLY A 48 -8.87 -24.52 6.38
C GLY A 48 -9.80 -24.22 7.55
N THR A 49 -9.22 -24.03 8.73
CA THR A 49 -9.91 -23.62 9.95
C THR A 49 -10.38 -22.17 9.85
N ALA A 50 -11.28 -21.75 10.74
CA ALA A 50 -11.75 -20.36 10.78
C ALA A 50 -10.59 -19.36 10.98
N VAL A 51 -9.56 -19.72 11.74
CA VAL A 51 -8.39 -18.85 11.97
C VAL A 51 -7.52 -18.73 10.71
N GLU A 52 -7.27 -19.85 10.03
CA GLU A 52 -6.50 -19.85 8.77
C GLU A 52 -7.20 -19.12 7.62
N ARG A 53 -8.52 -18.99 7.70
CA ARG A 53 -9.37 -18.32 6.70
C ARG A 53 -9.76 -16.91 7.10
N ARG A 54 -9.40 -16.44 8.28
CA ARG A 54 -9.75 -15.10 8.74
C ARG A 54 -9.13 -14.05 7.82
N VAL A 55 -9.90 -13.02 7.50
CA VAL A 55 -9.44 -11.91 6.66
C VAL A 55 -8.87 -10.81 7.55
N GLY A 56 -7.61 -10.44 7.32
CA GLY A 56 -6.93 -9.33 8.00
C GLY A 56 -7.27 -7.97 7.43
N PHE A 57 -8.10 -7.94 6.36
CA PHE A 57 -8.51 -6.77 5.60
C PHE A 57 -7.36 -6.06 4.88
N PHE A 58 -7.18 -4.74 5.04
CA PHE A 58 -6.52 -3.94 4.05
C PHE A 58 -5.20 -3.36 4.55
N SER A 59 -4.10 -4.09 4.38
CA SER A 59 -2.77 -3.48 4.29
C SER A 59 -2.64 -2.66 3.02
N ASP A 60 -3.34 -3.06 1.92
CA ASP A 60 -3.53 -2.21 0.75
C ASP A 60 -4.83 -2.53 0.01
N ILE A 61 -5.28 -1.57 -0.79
CA ILE A 61 -6.42 -1.69 -1.70
C ILE A 61 -6.00 -1.24 -3.08
N TYR A 62 -6.33 -2.02 -4.10
CA TYR A 62 -6.11 -1.65 -5.49
C TYR A 62 -7.36 -1.82 -6.34
N TYR A 63 -7.62 -0.85 -7.23
CA TYR A 63 -8.68 -0.93 -8.22
C TYR A 63 -8.11 -1.14 -9.63
N ASP A 64 -8.23 -2.36 -10.14
CA ASP A 64 -7.94 -2.67 -11.54
C ASP A 64 -9.05 -2.11 -12.44
N ARG A 65 -8.85 -0.89 -12.90
CA ARG A 65 -9.82 -0.18 -13.74
C ARG A 65 -10.09 -0.89 -15.07
N SER A 66 -9.10 -1.58 -15.61
CA SER A 66 -9.22 -2.28 -16.89
C SER A 66 -10.21 -3.45 -16.86
N ARG A 67 -10.41 -4.01 -15.66
CA ARG A 67 -11.30 -5.15 -15.42
C ARG A 67 -12.46 -4.83 -14.49
N ASN A 68 -12.51 -3.60 -13.96
CA ASN A 68 -13.47 -3.19 -12.93
C ASN A 68 -13.45 -4.14 -11.72
N GLU A 69 -12.25 -4.39 -11.20
CA GLU A 69 -12.02 -5.33 -10.09
C GLU A 69 -11.35 -4.65 -8.91
N TRP A 70 -11.82 -4.97 -7.72
CA TRP A 70 -11.20 -4.56 -6.47
C TRP A 70 -10.35 -5.67 -5.90
N TRP A 71 -9.16 -5.29 -5.42
CA TRP A 71 -8.23 -6.17 -4.75
C TRP A 71 -7.91 -5.60 -3.37
N GLY A 72 -7.91 -6.46 -2.33
CA GLY A 72 -7.54 -6.13 -0.96
C GLY A 72 -6.43 -7.06 -0.50
N LEU A 73 -5.31 -6.49 -0.09
CA LEU A 73 -4.18 -7.21 0.44
C LEU A 73 -4.29 -7.32 1.95
N SER A 74 -3.90 -8.46 2.51
CA SER A 74 -3.66 -8.63 3.94
C SER A 74 -2.17 -8.86 4.17
N ASP A 75 -1.66 -8.46 5.34
CA ASP A 75 -0.27 -8.60 5.76
C ASP A 75 0.14 -10.07 6.03
N ARG A 76 1.19 -10.26 6.82
CA ARG A 76 1.75 -11.55 7.26
C ARG A 76 0.77 -12.49 7.98
N GLY A 77 -0.39 -12.00 8.39
CA GLY A 77 -1.36 -12.81 9.08
C GLY A 77 -1.37 -12.64 10.61
N PRO A 78 -2.20 -13.43 11.30
CA PRO A 78 -2.42 -13.27 12.74
C PRO A 78 -1.15 -13.48 13.56
N GLY A 79 -1.03 -12.73 14.66
CA GLY A 79 0.04 -12.91 15.63
C GLY A 79 1.38 -12.28 15.28
N GLY A 80 1.42 -11.33 14.33
CA GLY A 80 2.62 -10.53 14.05
C GLY A 80 3.83 -11.33 13.61
N GLY A 81 3.64 -12.35 12.78
CA GLY A 81 4.72 -13.19 12.26
C GLY A 81 5.12 -14.38 13.14
N LEU A 82 4.34 -14.69 14.19
CA LEU A 82 4.56 -15.85 15.07
C LEU A 82 3.68 -17.05 14.72
N LEU A 83 2.57 -16.83 14.04
CA LEU A 83 1.68 -17.88 13.62
C LEU A 83 1.84 -18.14 12.11
N SER A 84 1.76 -19.41 11.74
CA SER A 84 1.79 -19.79 10.33
C SER A 84 0.51 -19.30 9.64
N TYR A 85 0.69 -18.55 8.55
CA TYR A 85 -0.41 -18.06 7.73
C TYR A 85 0.06 -17.95 6.28
N GLU A 86 -0.63 -18.64 5.38
CA GLU A 86 -0.33 -18.57 3.94
C GLU A 86 -0.77 -17.22 3.39
N THR A 87 0.20 -16.36 3.05
CA THR A 87 -0.07 -14.98 2.61
C THR A 87 -0.85 -14.94 1.30
N ARG A 88 -1.74 -13.94 1.15
CA ARG A 88 -2.74 -13.93 0.09
C ARG A 88 -3.31 -12.56 -0.19
N VAL A 89 -3.99 -12.47 -1.31
CA VAL A 89 -4.77 -11.31 -1.70
C VAL A 89 -6.22 -11.71 -1.96
N GLN A 90 -7.17 -10.83 -1.66
CA GLN A 90 -8.59 -11.01 -1.88
C GLN A 90 -9.04 -10.19 -3.08
N ARG A 91 -9.74 -10.80 -4.03
CA ARG A 91 -10.59 -10.05 -4.95
C ARG A 91 -11.95 -9.91 -4.30
N PHE A 92 -12.42 -8.68 -4.14
CA PHE A 92 -13.69 -8.42 -3.48
C PHE A 92 -14.67 -7.68 -4.38
N THR A 93 -15.95 -7.77 -4.07
CA THR A 93 -17.05 -7.02 -4.67
C THR A 93 -17.52 -5.93 -3.74
N LEU A 94 -17.98 -4.84 -4.32
CA LEU A 94 -18.51 -3.70 -3.60
C LEU A 94 -19.51 -2.98 -4.51
N ASP A 95 -20.70 -2.71 -4.02
CA ASP A 95 -21.65 -1.87 -4.72
C ASP A 95 -21.31 -0.40 -4.47
N ILE A 96 -21.29 0.40 -5.53
CA ILE A 96 -21.02 1.85 -5.48
C ILE A 96 -22.22 2.54 -6.12
N ALA A 97 -22.91 3.34 -5.32
CA ALA A 97 -24.03 4.14 -5.79
C ALA A 97 -23.59 5.40 -6.55
N ALA A 98 -24.53 6.09 -7.18
CA ALA A 98 -24.26 7.28 -7.99
C ALA A 98 -23.66 8.45 -7.21
N ASP A 99 -23.86 8.52 -5.91
CA ASP A 99 -23.28 9.51 -5.01
C ASP A 99 -21.90 9.10 -4.46
N GLY A 100 -21.46 7.87 -4.75
CA GLY A 100 -20.22 7.29 -4.26
C GLY A 100 -20.37 6.49 -2.97
N SER A 101 -21.56 6.34 -2.42
CA SER A 101 -21.77 5.49 -1.23
C SER A 101 -21.53 4.02 -1.56
N ILE A 102 -20.98 3.29 -0.57
CA ILE A 102 -20.57 1.90 -0.69
C ILE A 102 -21.49 0.98 0.13
N SER A 103 -21.71 -0.24 -0.38
CA SER A 103 -22.51 -1.28 0.28
C SER A 103 -22.14 -2.67 -0.26
N ASN A 104 -22.70 -3.72 0.33
CA ASN A 104 -22.64 -5.11 -0.17
C ASN A 104 -21.21 -5.62 -0.42
N PHE A 105 -20.31 -5.41 0.56
CA PHE A 105 -18.97 -5.98 0.50
C PHE A 105 -19.02 -7.52 0.52
N GLY A 106 -18.26 -8.17 -0.35
CA GLY A 106 -18.13 -9.62 -0.38
C GLY A 106 -16.79 -10.09 -0.95
N ILE A 107 -16.22 -11.17 -0.41
CA ILE A 107 -15.02 -11.80 -0.96
C ILE A 107 -15.42 -12.66 -2.17
N ALA A 108 -14.97 -12.28 -3.35
CA ALA A 108 -15.24 -13.00 -4.60
C ALA A 108 -14.22 -14.09 -4.89
N GLN A 109 -12.97 -13.91 -4.48
CA GLN A 109 -11.88 -14.85 -4.73
C GLN A 109 -10.75 -14.63 -3.72
N THR A 110 -10.13 -15.71 -3.27
CA THR A 110 -8.88 -15.71 -2.51
C THR A 110 -7.76 -16.25 -3.38
N VAL A 111 -6.65 -15.51 -3.47
CA VAL A 111 -5.46 -15.91 -4.24
C VAL A 111 -4.27 -15.97 -3.29
N LYS A 112 -3.75 -17.18 -3.04
CA LYS A 112 -2.54 -17.40 -2.22
C LYS A 112 -1.29 -17.13 -3.04
N PHE A 113 -0.29 -16.54 -2.43
CA PHE A 113 1.02 -16.37 -3.04
C PHE A 113 1.82 -17.67 -2.92
N THR A 114 2.29 -18.20 -4.05
CA THR A 114 2.99 -19.48 -4.14
C THR A 114 4.25 -19.39 -4.99
N SER A 115 5.18 -20.30 -4.77
CA SER A 115 6.35 -20.49 -5.63
C SER A 115 6.61 -21.99 -5.78
N GLY A 116 6.51 -22.48 -7.02
CA GLY A 116 6.65 -23.91 -7.30
C GLY A 116 5.64 -24.77 -6.54
N GLY A 117 4.43 -24.27 -6.32
CA GLY A 117 3.37 -24.94 -5.59
C GLY A 117 3.48 -24.87 -4.05
N GLN A 118 4.50 -24.22 -3.50
CA GLN A 118 4.64 -23.97 -2.06
C GLN A 118 4.15 -22.57 -1.72
N ALA A 119 3.32 -22.42 -0.69
CA ALA A 119 2.83 -21.11 -0.27
C ALA A 119 3.92 -20.29 0.41
N PHE A 120 3.90 -18.98 0.14
CA PHE A 120 4.57 -18.01 1.01
C PHE A 120 3.84 -17.94 2.34
N ASN A 121 4.59 -17.63 3.41
CA ASN A 121 4.10 -17.68 4.78
C ASN A 121 4.46 -16.40 5.55
N GLY A 122 3.54 -15.94 6.36
CA GLY A 122 3.72 -14.74 7.18
C GLY A 122 4.64 -14.91 8.38
N LEU A 123 5.19 -16.10 8.63
CA LEU A 123 6.18 -16.29 9.68
C LEU A 123 7.40 -15.40 9.47
N ALA A 124 7.87 -14.77 10.54
CA ALA A 124 9.10 -13.99 10.52
C ALA A 124 10.30 -14.81 10.03
N PRO A 125 11.25 -14.21 9.30
CA PRO A 125 12.42 -14.93 8.80
C PRO A 125 13.19 -15.66 9.92
N SER A 126 13.38 -16.95 9.76
CA SER A 126 14.08 -17.79 10.76
C SER A 126 15.61 -17.76 10.59
N ALA A 127 16.10 -17.39 9.41
CA ALA A 127 17.52 -17.32 9.07
C ALA A 127 17.94 -15.89 8.72
N ALA A 128 19.12 -15.50 9.21
CA ALA A 128 19.62 -14.14 9.01
C ALA A 128 19.81 -13.76 7.51
N GLY A 129 20.39 -14.65 6.73
CA GLY A 129 20.83 -14.35 5.35
C GLY A 129 19.79 -14.54 4.25
N THR A 130 18.57 -14.99 4.57
CA THR A 130 17.53 -15.28 3.57
C THR A 130 16.13 -15.07 4.14
N LEU A 131 15.22 -14.62 3.30
CA LEU A 131 13.79 -14.57 3.61
C LEU A 131 13.13 -15.95 3.50
N GLY A 132 13.65 -16.84 2.63
CA GLY A 132 13.01 -18.13 2.36
C GLY A 132 11.58 -17.94 1.83
N SER A 133 10.60 -18.57 2.50
CA SER A 133 9.18 -18.39 2.24
C SER A 133 8.52 -17.29 3.09
N SER A 134 9.27 -16.64 3.98
CA SER A 134 8.75 -15.53 4.79
C SER A 134 8.35 -14.36 3.90
N PHE A 135 7.13 -13.86 4.10
CA PHE A 135 6.57 -12.80 3.27
C PHE A 135 5.56 -11.99 4.09
N ASP A 136 5.78 -10.68 4.14
CA ASP A 136 4.94 -9.70 4.81
C ASP A 136 4.42 -8.69 3.78
N PRO A 137 3.37 -9.07 3.03
CA PRO A 137 2.89 -8.26 1.92
C PRO A 137 2.15 -7.03 2.40
N GLU A 138 2.58 -5.82 1.93
CA GLU A 138 2.03 -4.54 2.41
C GLU A 138 1.47 -3.66 1.30
N GLY A 139 1.98 -3.72 0.08
CA GLY A 139 1.48 -2.93 -1.04
C GLY A 139 1.19 -3.79 -2.26
N LEU A 140 0.15 -3.44 -3.01
CA LEU A 140 -0.32 -4.19 -4.18
C LEU A 140 -0.65 -3.28 -5.36
N VAL A 141 -0.17 -3.63 -6.55
CA VAL A 141 -0.65 -3.07 -7.81
C VAL A 141 -0.79 -4.16 -8.88
N VAL A 142 -1.68 -3.94 -9.85
CA VAL A 142 -1.76 -4.76 -11.05
C VAL A 142 -0.98 -4.06 -12.17
N ASN A 143 0.01 -4.74 -12.75
CA ASN A 143 0.78 -4.19 -13.85
C ASN A 143 -0.11 -4.15 -15.13
N PRO A 144 -0.42 -2.96 -15.69
CA PRO A 144 -1.30 -2.85 -16.83
C PRO A 144 -0.72 -3.49 -18.11
N ARG A 145 0.59 -3.72 -18.20
CA ARG A 145 1.25 -4.30 -19.37
C ARG A 145 1.01 -5.80 -19.52
N ASN A 146 0.92 -6.52 -18.40
CA ASN A 146 0.82 -7.99 -18.43
C ASN A 146 -0.29 -8.56 -17.53
N GLY A 147 -0.90 -7.72 -16.66
CA GLY A 147 -1.94 -8.12 -15.73
C GLY A 147 -1.43 -8.85 -14.49
N ASN A 148 -0.11 -8.95 -14.30
CA ASN A 148 0.50 -9.57 -13.12
C ASN A 148 0.34 -8.68 -11.89
N LEU A 149 0.42 -9.30 -10.72
CA LEU A 149 0.42 -8.62 -9.42
C LEU A 149 1.87 -8.25 -9.06
N LEU A 150 2.11 -6.99 -8.74
CA LEU A 150 3.34 -6.58 -8.04
C LEU A 150 2.97 -6.39 -6.57
N VAL A 151 3.77 -6.95 -5.68
CA VAL A 151 3.52 -6.93 -4.24
C VAL A 151 4.80 -6.54 -3.52
N SER A 152 4.72 -5.51 -2.67
CA SER A 152 5.81 -5.11 -1.79
C SER A 152 5.80 -5.91 -0.49
N ASP A 153 6.95 -5.98 0.17
CA ASP A 153 7.20 -6.82 1.34
C ASP A 153 7.98 -6.06 2.41
N GLU A 154 7.50 -6.13 3.64
CA GLU A 154 8.09 -5.45 4.78
C GLU A 154 9.29 -6.21 5.36
N TYR A 155 9.29 -7.54 5.31
CA TYR A 155 10.40 -8.33 5.85
C TYR A 155 11.71 -8.11 5.11
N GLY A 156 11.68 -7.87 3.76
CA GLY A 156 12.85 -7.65 2.95
C GLY A 156 13.66 -6.39 3.30
N PRO A 157 13.44 -5.22 2.69
CA PRO A 157 12.34 -4.93 1.77
C PRO A 157 12.46 -5.74 0.48
N SER A 158 11.33 -6.15 -0.09
CA SER A 158 11.30 -6.85 -1.37
C SER A 158 10.17 -6.32 -2.25
N LEU A 159 10.30 -6.53 -3.56
CA LEU A 159 9.23 -6.30 -4.53
C LEU A 159 9.16 -7.54 -5.42
N TYR A 160 8.04 -8.24 -5.38
CA TYR A 160 7.81 -9.48 -6.09
C TYR A 160 6.77 -9.32 -7.17
N GLU A 161 6.94 -10.03 -8.30
CA GLU A 161 5.95 -10.17 -9.34
C GLU A 161 5.34 -11.56 -9.27
N PHE A 162 4.02 -11.61 -9.20
CA PHE A 162 3.22 -12.84 -9.22
C PHE A 162 2.28 -12.83 -10.42
N SER A 163 1.93 -14.01 -10.92
CA SER A 163 0.81 -14.14 -11.83
C SER A 163 -0.50 -13.74 -11.13
N ARG A 164 -1.57 -13.53 -11.89
CA ARG A 164 -2.90 -13.28 -11.29
C ARG A 164 -3.45 -14.44 -10.46
N SER A 165 -2.89 -15.64 -10.64
CA SER A 165 -3.20 -16.82 -9.82
C SER A 165 -2.31 -16.98 -8.61
N GLY A 166 -1.41 -16.02 -8.34
CA GLY A 166 -0.54 -15.99 -7.16
C GLY A 166 0.79 -16.73 -7.30
N GLU A 167 1.10 -17.30 -8.47
CA GLU A 167 2.40 -17.97 -8.66
C GLU A 167 3.52 -16.95 -8.86
N PHE A 168 4.60 -17.10 -8.12
CA PHE A 168 5.79 -16.26 -8.17
C PHE A 168 6.44 -16.33 -9.56
N ILE A 169 6.76 -15.16 -10.11
CA ILE A 169 7.44 -15.02 -11.40
C ILE A 169 8.88 -14.58 -11.18
N ARG A 170 9.10 -13.51 -10.42
CA ARG A 170 10.44 -12.98 -10.14
C ARG A 170 10.46 -12.02 -8.97
N ALA A 171 11.66 -11.79 -8.43
CA ALA A 171 11.97 -10.69 -7.53
C ALA A 171 12.60 -9.52 -8.30
N PHE A 172 12.33 -8.30 -7.88
CA PHE A 172 13.02 -7.10 -8.35
C PHE A 172 14.31 -6.90 -7.55
N THR A 173 15.30 -6.25 -8.15
CA THR A 173 16.59 -5.99 -7.50
C THR A 173 16.50 -4.77 -6.60
N VAL A 174 16.40 -5.01 -5.31
CA VAL A 174 16.34 -3.93 -4.31
C VAL A 174 17.73 -3.31 -4.11
N PRO A 175 17.83 -1.96 -3.99
CA PRO A 175 19.08 -1.28 -3.71
C PRO A 175 19.76 -1.76 -2.42
N SER A 176 21.05 -2.03 -2.48
CA SER A 176 21.81 -2.65 -1.39
C SER A 176 21.84 -1.83 -0.09
N ASN A 177 21.67 -0.50 -0.19
CA ASN A 177 21.60 0.40 0.96
C ASN A 177 20.30 0.28 1.76
N LEU A 178 19.29 -0.44 1.24
CA LEU A 178 18.02 -0.71 1.94
C LEU A 178 18.01 -2.07 2.63
N ILE A 179 18.89 -2.99 2.20
CA ILE A 179 18.96 -4.35 2.74
C ILE A 179 19.48 -4.32 4.19
N PRO A 180 18.74 -4.92 5.16
CA PRO A 180 19.11 -4.89 6.57
C PRO A 180 20.40 -5.66 6.83
N ARG A 181 21.30 -5.07 7.63
CA ARG A 181 22.62 -5.65 7.93
C ARG A 181 22.99 -5.49 9.39
N VAL A 182 23.70 -6.50 9.89
CA VAL A 182 24.41 -6.46 11.18
C VAL A 182 25.90 -6.61 10.87
N GLY A 183 26.72 -5.61 11.22
CA GLY A 183 28.16 -5.65 10.95
C GLY A 183 28.55 -5.87 9.48
N GLY A 184 27.72 -5.35 8.56
CA GLY A 184 27.92 -5.50 7.11
C GLY A 184 27.31 -6.77 6.49
N SER A 185 26.97 -7.79 7.27
CA SER A 185 26.33 -9.01 6.80
C SER A 185 24.80 -8.84 6.73
N VAL A 186 24.17 -9.37 5.68
CA VAL A 186 22.70 -9.36 5.55
C VAL A 186 22.06 -10.04 6.73
N ASN A 187 21.04 -9.42 7.30
CA ASN A 187 20.31 -10.00 8.43
C ASN A 187 18.84 -9.59 8.44
N TYR A 188 17.98 -10.41 7.87
CA TYR A 188 16.52 -10.21 7.84
C TYR A 188 15.83 -10.53 9.17
N ASN A 189 16.49 -11.24 10.05
CA ASN A 189 15.96 -11.68 11.35
C ASN A 189 16.65 -10.96 12.53
N ALA A 190 17.20 -9.78 12.30
CA ALA A 190 17.83 -9.00 13.37
C ALA A 190 16.80 -8.61 14.46
N GLY A 191 17.27 -8.67 15.70
CA GLY A 191 16.49 -8.26 16.86
C GLY A 191 16.21 -6.74 16.91
N PRO A 192 15.55 -6.28 17.98
CA PRO A 192 15.31 -4.85 18.21
C PRO A 192 16.60 -4.04 18.14
N LEU A 193 16.47 -2.75 17.81
CA LEU A 193 17.60 -1.83 17.58
C LEU A 193 18.49 -1.59 18.82
N ASP A 194 18.02 -1.94 19.99
CA ASP A 194 18.73 -1.86 21.28
C ASP A 194 19.36 -3.18 21.73
N SER A 195 19.26 -4.23 20.91
CA SER A 195 19.81 -5.55 21.19
C SER A 195 21.24 -5.73 20.68
N SER A 196 21.93 -6.76 21.14
CA SER A 196 23.27 -7.16 20.63
C SER A 196 23.25 -7.60 19.17
N ASN A 197 22.09 -7.92 18.62
CA ASN A 197 21.85 -8.28 17.21
C ASN A 197 21.15 -7.12 16.47
N ALA A 198 21.42 -5.87 16.89
CA ALA A 198 20.81 -4.70 16.28
C ALA A 198 21.34 -4.46 14.86
N LEU A 199 20.44 -4.01 13.99
CA LEU A 199 20.79 -3.58 12.64
C LEU A 199 21.77 -2.39 12.67
N THR A 200 22.74 -2.43 11.77
CA THR A 200 23.75 -1.37 11.60
C THR A 200 23.51 -0.55 10.33
N SER A 201 22.72 -1.06 9.39
CA SER A 201 22.31 -0.35 8.17
C SER A 201 21.11 -1.04 7.52
N GLY A 202 20.54 -0.38 6.52
CA GLY A 202 19.35 -0.83 5.81
C GLY A 202 18.06 -0.41 6.49
N ARG A 203 16.94 -1.06 6.12
CA ARG A 203 15.64 -0.79 6.72
C ARG A 203 15.66 -1.03 8.24
N GLU A 204 14.83 -0.32 8.98
CA GLU A 204 14.57 -0.64 10.39
C GLU A 204 13.81 -1.97 10.53
N PRO A 205 13.87 -2.65 11.70
CA PRO A 205 13.06 -3.86 11.91
C PRO A 205 11.58 -3.60 11.68
N ASN A 206 10.92 -4.45 10.88
CA ASN A 206 9.52 -4.32 10.52
C ASN A 206 9.18 -2.92 9.98
N ARG A 207 10.01 -2.40 9.05
CA ARG A 207 9.87 -1.09 8.38
C ARG A 207 10.38 -1.15 6.95
N GLY A 208 10.01 -2.23 6.23
CA GLY A 208 10.38 -2.43 4.83
C GLY A 208 9.49 -1.65 3.87
N PHE A 209 9.22 -2.22 2.69
CA PHE A 209 8.33 -1.59 1.73
C PHE A 209 6.86 -1.76 2.14
N GLU A 210 6.23 -0.64 2.36
CA GLU A 210 4.83 -0.51 2.76
C GLU A 210 3.98 -0.09 1.56
N GLY A 211 4.13 1.14 1.08
CA GLY A 211 3.35 1.66 -0.03
C GLY A 211 3.87 1.21 -1.39
N LEU A 212 2.97 0.91 -2.33
CA LEU A 212 3.30 0.52 -3.70
C LEU A 212 2.39 1.22 -4.72
N ALA A 213 3.00 1.82 -5.73
CA ALA A 213 2.29 2.43 -6.85
C ALA A 213 2.87 2.00 -8.20
N ILE A 214 2.11 2.16 -9.26
CA ILE A 214 2.57 1.88 -10.64
C ILE A 214 2.26 3.06 -11.55
N SER A 215 3.18 3.38 -12.47
CA SER A 215 2.93 4.40 -13.50
C SER A 215 1.77 3.99 -14.41
N PRO A 216 1.04 4.96 -14.99
CA PRO A 216 -0.11 4.67 -15.85
C PRO A 216 0.19 3.73 -17.02
N ASP A 217 1.39 3.84 -17.59
CA ASP A 217 1.88 3.00 -18.68
C ASP A 217 2.48 1.66 -18.22
N GLY A 218 2.55 1.43 -16.89
CA GLY A 218 3.15 0.24 -16.29
C GLY A 218 4.67 0.15 -16.47
N GLN A 219 5.35 1.23 -16.90
CA GLN A 219 6.80 1.21 -17.08
C GLN A 219 7.57 1.21 -15.76
N TYR A 220 7.05 1.92 -14.77
CA TYR A 220 7.69 2.06 -13.48
C TYR A 220 6.79 1.65 -12.34
N ALA A 221 7.34 0.88 -11.40
CA ALA A 221 6.77 0.68 -10.08
C ALA A 221 7.52 1.55 -9.05
N TYR A 222 6.80 2.02 -8.04
CA TYR A 222 7.34 2.86 -6.97
C TYR A 222 7.00 2.19 -5.64
N ALA A 223 8.04 1.72 -4.93
CA ALA A 223 7.88 1.14 -3.61
C ALA A 223 8.44 2.10 -2.55
N MET A 224 7.71 2.30 -1.47
CA MET A 224 8.05 3.27 -0.43
C MET A 224 8.26 2.57 0.90
N LEU A 225 9.42 2.80 1.54
CA LEU A 225 9.67 2.30 2.88
C LEU A 225 8.73 2.97 3.90
N GLN A 226 8.27 2.22 4.89
CA GLN A 226 7.43 2.74 5.97
C GLN A 226 8.12 3.89 6.72
N ASN A 227 9.42 3.71 7.03
CA ASN A 227 10.27 4.69 7.69
C ASN A 227 11.63 4.81 7.01
N GLY A 228 12.46 5.74 7.48
CA GLY A 228 13.84 5.88 7.06
C GLY A 228 14.69 4.65 7.37
N THR A 229 15.83 4.55 6.69
CA THR A 229 16.81 3.50 6.98
C THR A 229 17.62 3.86 8.24
N ILE A 230 18.35 2.88 8.79
CA ILE A 230 19.22 3.09 9.96
C ILE A 230 20.22 4.24 9.73
N GLN A 231 20.79 4.34 8.53
CA GLN A 231 21.73 5.40 8.17
C GLN A 231 21.06 6.76 7.87
N ASP A 232 19.75 6.82 7.76
CA ASP A 232 18.98 8.05 7.52
C ASP A 232 18.54 8.74 8.83
N GLY A 233 19.38 8.69 9.84
CA GLY A 233 19.25 9.48 11.07
C GLY A 233 18.64 8.75 12.24
N TRP A 234 18.63 7.43 12.24
CA TRP A 234 18.32 6.70 13.45
C TRP A 234 19.43 6.88 14.50
N SER A 235 19.04 7.12 15.75
CA SER A 235 19.98 7.29 16.87
C SER A 235 19.62 6.42 18.04
N ALA A 236 20.49 5.46 18.39
CA ALA A 236 20.37 4.68 19.61
C ALA A 236 20.48 5.55 20.87
N ALA A 237 21.32 6.59 20.85
CA ALA A 237 21.55 7.51 21.97
C ALA A 237 20.31 8.35 22.32
N GLY A 238 19.40 8.52 21.40
CA GLY A 238 18.12 9.24 21.58
C GLY A 238 16.94 8.34 22.00
N GLY A 239 17.19 7.13 22.51
CA GLY A 239 16.11 6.19 22.86
C GLY A 239 15.42 5.58 21.64
N GLY A 240 16.16 5.42 20.54
CA GLY A 240 15.63 4.86 19.29
C GLY A 240 14.80 5.87 18.47
N THR A 241 15.21 7.15 18.46
CA THR A 241 14.55 8.15 17.61
C THR A 241 14.84 7.87 16.14
N ARG A 242 13.78 7.89 15.33
CA ARG A 242 13.84 7.71 13.88
C ARG A 242 14.12 9.04 13.18
N GLY A 243 14.76 8.95 12.00
CA GLY A 243 14.83 10.08 11.08
C GLY A 243 13.45 10.46 10.53
N GLN A 244 13.32 11.73 10.11
CA GLN A 244 12.07 12.22 9.49
C GLN A 244 11.95 11.90 7.99
N TYR A 245 12.97 11.30 7.36
CA TYR A 245 12.95 11.01 5.94
C TYR A 245 12.85 9.51 5.68
N THR A 246 11.93 9.15 4.81
CA THR A 246 11.84 7.81 4.21
C THR A 246 12.12 7.87 2.71
N ARG A 247 12.15 6.72 2.04
CA ARG A 247 12.58 6.59 0.64
C ARG A 247 11.50 6.00 -0.23
N ILE A 248 11.32 6.60 -1.41
CA ILE A 248 10.57 6.03 -2.55
C ILE A 248 11.61 5.48 -3.52
N VAL A 249 11.50 4.21 -3.88
CA VAL A 249 12.36 3.56 -4.87
C VAL A 249 11.57 3.39 -6.17
N LYS A 250 12.11 3.89 -7.27
CA LYS A 250 11.56 3.73 -8.62
C LYS A 250 12.22 2.54 -9.29
N PHE A 251 11.42 1.58 -9.75
CA PHE A 251 11.86 0.38 -10.44
C PHE A 251 11.38 0.39 -11.89
N ASP A 252 12.24 -0.01 -12.83
CA ASP A 252 11.82 -0.34 -14.19
C ASP A 252 11.19 -1.73 -14.20
N THR A 253 9.91 -1.82 -14.56
CA THR A 253 9.14 -3.07 -14.51
C THR A 253 9.57 -4.08 -15.56
N SER A 254 10.25 -3.68 -16.62
CA SER A 254 10.75 -4.59 -17.66
C SER A 254 12.01 -5.32 -17.20
N THR A 255 12.93 -4.60 -16.58
CA THR A 255 14.22 -5.13 -16.12
C THR A 255 14.20 -5.63 -14.69
N GLY A 256 13.26 -5.14 -13.86
CA GLY A 256 13.22 -5.38 -12.42
C GLY A 256 14.32 -4.65 -11.63
N GLN A 257 15.00 -3.66 -12.25
CA GLN A 257 16.07 -2.91 -11.60
C GLN A 257 15.56 -1.60 -11.01
N ALA A 258 16.11 -1.19 -9.85
CA ALA A 258 15.90 0.15 -9.34
C ALA A 258 16.64 1.16 -10.22
N VAL A 259 15.94 2.26 -10.55
CA VAL A 259 16.44 3.32 -11.43
C VAL A 259 16.52 4.69 -10.76
N GLY A 260 16.17 4.78 -9.48
CA GLY A 260 16.28 5.99 -8.66
C GLY A 260 15.70 5.82 -7.28
N GLN A 261 16.11 6.67 -6.34
CA GLN A 261 15.58 6.79 -4.98
C GLN A 261 15.25 8.24 -4.69
N TYR A 262 14.13 8.51 -4.03
CA TYR A 262 13.69 9.87 -3.70
C TYR A 262 13.36 9.98 -2.23
N ALA A 263 13.70 11.13 -1.63
CA ALA A 263 13.50 11.39 -0.22
C ALA A 263 12.10 11.99 0.03
N TYR A 264 11.33 11.37 0.90
CA TYR A 264 10.05 11.88 1.39
C TYR A 264 10.18 12.27 2.86
N LYS A 265 9.69 13.45 3.24
CA LYS A 265 9.70 13.93 4.62
C LYS A 265 8.38 13.64 5.32
N LEU A 266 8.44 12.85 6.41
CA LEU A 266 7.31 12.63 7.32
C LEU A 266 6.99 13.92 8.11
N GLU A 267 5.73 14.11 8.50
CA GLU A 267 5.31 15.24 9.34
C GLU A 267 6.00 15.23 10.72
N SER A 268 6.24 14.05 11.25
CA SER A 268 7.03 13.87 12.47
C SER A 268 7.73 12.51 12.47
N SER A 269 8.60 12.25 13.45
CA SER A 269 9.21 10.94 13.70
C SER A 269 8.65 10.26 14.95
N GLY A 270 7.67 10.86 15.61
CA GLY A 270 7.11 10.38 16.88
C GLY A 270 5.89 9.49 16.72
N GLN A 271 5.48 8.84 17.82
CA GLN A 271 4.23 8.05 17.94
C GLN A 271 4.09 6.93 16.89
N GLY A 272 5.19 6.29 16.54
CA GLY A 272 5.18 5.23 15.53
C GLY A 272 4.83 5.68 14.11
N ARG A 273 4.91 7.00 13.82
CA ARG A 273 4.58 7.55 12.50
C ARG A 273 5.38 6.90 11.39
N GLY A 274 4.69 6.56 10.33
CA GLY A 274 5.22 6.03 9.09
C GLY A 274 4.24 6.25 7.96
N ILE A 275 4.60 5.84 6.77
CA ILE A 275 3.66 5.76 5.65
C ILE A 275 3.02 4.37 5.62
N SER A 276 1.83 4.26 5.04
CA SER A 276 1.17 2.96 4.85
C SER A 276 0.71 2.73 3.42
N SER A 277 0.47 3.77 2.62
CA SER A 277 0.06 3.56 1.23
C SER A 277 0.64 4.61 0.30
N LEU A 278 0.79 4.24 -0.97
CA LEU A 278 1.24 5.09 -2.06
C LEU A 278 0.33 4.86 -3.28
N VAL A 279 -0.38 5.88 -3.75
CA VAL A 279 -1.32 5.76 -4.87
C VAL A 279 -0.95 6.72 -5.99
N ALA A 280 -0.75 6.21 -7.21
CA ALA A 280 -0.41 7.04 -8.35
C ALA A 280 -1.58 7.94 -8.78
N LEU A 281 -1.32 9.23 -8.98
CA LEU A 281 -2.21 10.19 -9.63
C LEU A 281 -1.91 10.34 -11.14
N GLY A 282 -0.72 9.93 -11.53
CA GLY A 282 -0.18 10.02 -12.88
C GLY A 282 1.31 9.71 -12.88
N ASN A 283 2.05 10.24 -13.83
CA ASN A 283 3.50 10.10 -13.83
C ASN A 283 4.12 10.94 -12.71
N ASP A 284 4.93 10.31 -11.86
CA ASP A 284 5.71 10.93 -10.79
C ASP A 284 4.91 11.76 -9.77
N LYS A 285 3.56 11.60 -9.71
CA LYS A 285 2.67 12.25 -8.74
C LYS A 285 1.84 11.22 -8.01
N PHE A 286 1.72 11.37 -6.69
CA PHE A 286 1.13 10.35 -5.83
C PHE A 286 0.33 10.96 -4.69
N LEU A 287 -0.56 10.12 -4.11
CA LEU A 287 -1.06 10.27 -2.76
C LEU A 287 -0.22 9.38 -1.84
N VAL A 288 0.10 9.89 -0.66
CA VAL A 288 0.79 9.16 0.42
C VAL A 288 -0.08 9.19 1.65
N LEU A 289 -0.39 8.01 2.21
CA LEU A 289 -1.04 7.90 3.50
C LEU A 289 0.03 7.84 4.60
N GLU A 290 0.06 8.86 5.46
CA GLU A 290 0.83 8.87 6.71
C GLU A 290 -0.08 8.55 7.88
N ARG A 291 0.39 7.71 8.79
CA ARG A 291 -0.30 7.43 10.06
C ARG A 291 0.66 7.36 11.25
N ASN A 292 0.12 7.64 12.44
CA ASN A 292 0.72 7.21 13.68
C ASN A 292 0.07 5.90 14.16
N ASN A 293 0.61 5.29 15.23
CA ASN A 293 0.11 4.05 15.84
C ASN A 293 -0.90 4.34 16.97
N ARG A 294 -1.81 5.29 16.77
CA ARG A 294 -2.84 5.70 17.73
C ARG A 294 -4.23 5.45 17.15
N GLY A 295 -5.16 5.09 18.00
CA GLY A 295 -6.54 4.78 17.61
C GLY A 295 -7.00 3.45 18.20
N VAL A 296 -8.14 2.95 17.72
CA VAL A 296 -8.66 1.64 18.12
C VAL A 296 -7.92 0.55 17.35
N GLY A 297 -7.16 -0.27 18.06
CA GLY A 297 -6.33 -1.34 17.49
C GLY A 297 -5.85 -2.33 18.55
N VAL A 298 -5.26 -3.44 18.14
CA VAL A 298 -4.68 -4.43 19.04
C VAL A 298 -3.37 -3.89 19.63
N GLY A 299 -3.33 -3.63 20.93
CA GLY A 299 -2.15 -3.07 21.58
C GLY A 299 -2.00 -1.56 21.46
N ALA A 300 -2.92 -0.88 20.78
CA ALA A 300 -2.84 0.54 20.50
C ALA A 300 -3.47 1.40 21.60
N THR A 301 -3.10 2.68 21.63
CA THR A 301 -3.67 3.70 22.50
C THR A 301 -4.60 4.60 21.69
N VAL A 302 -5.85 4.77 22.15
CA VAL A 302 -6.87 5.52 21.41
C VAL A 302 -6.63 7.03 21.32
N ALA A 303 -5.80 7.60 22.21
CA ALA A 303 -5.59 9.05 22.27
C ALA A 303 -4.72 9.58 21.12
N SER A 304 -5.09 10.75 20.58
CA SER A 304 -4.33 11.50 19.58
C SER A 304 -4.05 10.72 18.28
N PRO A 305 -5.09 10.16 17.63
CA PRO A 305 -4.95 9.62 16.28
C PRO A 305 -4.50 10.71 15.31
N ASP A 306 -3.73 10.35 14.27
CA ASP A 306 -3.21 11.29 13.28
C ASP A 306 -2.91 10.53 11.99
N LYS A 307 -3.91 10.49 11.07
CA LYS A 307 -3.89 9.77 9.81
C LYS A 307 -4.30 10.69 8.69
N ASN A 308 -3.32 11.02 7.85
CA ASN A 308 -3.45 12.05 6.83
C ASN A 308 -2.99 11.54 5.46
N VAL A 309 -3.70 11.94 4.42
CA VAL A 309 -3.27 11.72 3.04
C VAL A 309 -2.69 13.00 2.48
N PHE A 310 -1.49 12.92 1.93
CA PHE A 310 -0.79 14.04 1.29
C PHE A 310 -0.61 13.78 -0.20
N ALA A 311 -0.72 14.83 -1.01
CA ALA A 311 -0.32 14.78 -2.41
C ALA A 311 1.15 15.17 -2.55
N ILE A 312 1.89 14.43 -3.39
CA ILE A 312 3.33 14.65 -3.64
C ILE A 312 3.65 14.67 -5.13
N ASP A 313 4.78 15.30 -5.46
CA ASP A 313 5.31 15.38 -6.80
C ASP A 313 6.82 15.12 -6.77
N LEU A 314 7.27 14.10 -7.51
CA LEU A 314 8.67 13.75 -7.66
C LEU A 314 9.39 14.62 -8.70
N THR A 315 8.65 15.43 -9.48
CA THR A 315 9.24 16.28 -10.51
C THR A 315 10.24 17.26 -9.88
N GLY A 316 11.50 17.18 -10.29
CA GLY A 316 12.57 18.01 -9.76
C GLY A 316 13.16 17.53 -8.42
N ALA A 317 12.66 16.44 -7.83
CA ALA A 317 13.31 15.83 -6.68
C ALA A 317 14.67 15.24 -7.04
N ALA A 318 15.62 15.31 -6.11
CA ALA A 318 16.96 14.75 -6.33
C ALA A 318 16.93 13.21 -6.22
N ASP A 319 17.68 12.54 -7.09
CA ASP A 319 18.02 11.13 -6.86
C ASP A 319 18.97 11.01 -5.68
N VAL A 320 18.55 10.32 -4.63
CA VAL A 320 19.31 10.13 -3.39
C VAL A 320 19.93 8.72 -3.29
N THR A 321 20.09 8.04 -4.43
CA THR A 321 20.78 6.75 -4.47
C THR A 321 22.21 6.92 -3.92
N GLY A 322 22.55 6.12 -2.88
CA GLY A 322 23.85 6.20 -2.23
C GLY A 322 24.10 7.43 -1.33
N VAL A 323 23.08 8.28 -1.11
CA VAL A 323 23.17 9.44 -0.20
C VAL A 323 22.45 9.10 1.11
N ASN A 324 23.08 9.35 2.26
CA ASN A 324 22.41 9.28 3.57
C ASN A 324 21.57 10.55 3.77
N LEU A 325 20.33 10.38 4.21
CA LEU A 325 19.40 11.48 4.46
C LEU A 325 19.62 12.07 5.86
N PRO A 326 19.33 13.37 6.07
CA PRO A 326 19.43 13.96 7.39
C PRO A 326 18.36 13.42 8.34
N ALA A 327 18.69 13.33 9.65
CA ALA A 327 17.77 12.89 10.67
C ALA A 327 16.52 13.78 10.79
N SER A 328 16.69 15.08 10.56
CA SER A 328 15.64 16.09 10.69
C SER A 328 16.00 17.35 9.88
N GLY A 329 15.13 18.36 9.96
CA GLY A 329 15.35 19.63 9.28
C GLY A 329 14.84 19.64 7.84
N SER A 330 15.40 20.51 6.99
CA SER A 330 15.07 20.60 5.56
C SER A 330 16.13 19.91 4.71
N PHE A 331 15.69 19.23 3.67
CA PHE A 331 16.54 18.66 2.62
C PHE A 331 16.01 19.16 1.26
N ALA A 332 16.81 19.98 0.58
CA ALA A 332 16.37 20.66 -0.64
C ALA A 332 16.06 19.72 -1.81
N GLY A 333 16.59 18.48 -1.76
CA GLY A 333 16.31 17.43 -2.78
C GLY A 333 15.10 16.55 -2.49
N ALA A 334 14.35 16.81 -1.41
CA ALA A 334 13.17 16.03 -1.10
C ALA A 334 12.05 16.25 -2.13
N VAL A 335 11.14 15.28 -2.22
CA VAL A 335 9.94 15.39 -3.05
C VAL A 335 9.07 16.55 -2.58
N SER A 336 8.40 17.21 -3.53
CA SER A 336 7.41 18.24 -3.22
C SER A 336 6.20 17.60 -2.55
N LYS A 337 5.71 18.18 -1.45
CA LYS A 337 4.58 17.68 -0.66
C LYS A 337 3.65 18.84 -0.33
N ASN A 338 2.35 18.60 -0.41
CA ASN A 338 1.36 19.56 0.06
C ASN A 338 1.56 19.87 1.55
N THR A 339 1.44 21.14 1.92
CA THR A 339 1.57 21.58 3.33
C THR A 339 0.35 21.22 4.17
N THR A 340 -0.78 20.92 3.53
CA THR A 340 -2.03 20.51 4.17
C THR A 340 -2.44 19.14 3.62
N ALA A 341 -2.90 18.24 4.48
CA ALA A 341 -3.48 16.98 4.05
C ALA A 341 -4.65 17.19 3.10
N VAL A 342 -4.75 16.36 2.07
CA VAL A 342 -5.87 16.36 1.12
C VAL A 342 -7.06 15.54 1.64
N LEU A 343 -6.80 14.60 2.57
CA LEU A 343 -7.80 13.90 3.37
C LEU A 343 -7.27 13.75 4.80
N ASP A 344 -8.14 13.96 5.77
CA ASP A 344 -7.98 13.59 7.17
C ASP A 344 -8.92 12.40 7.44
N LEU A 345 -8.36 11.22 7.67
CA LEU A 345 -9.13 10.00 7.86
C LEU A 345 -9.73 9.92 9.27
N ASP A 346 -9.16 10.65 10.24
CA ASP A 346 -9.67 10.69 11.61
C ASP A 346 -10.89 11.60 11.78
N ALA A 347 -11.12 12.51 10.82
CA ALA A 347 -12.26 13.42 10.85
C ALA A 347 -13.63 12.72 10.76
N ASN A 348 -13.66 11.49 10.25
CA ASN A 348 -14.88 10.72 10.05
C ASN A 348 -14.78 9.40 10.80
N THR A 349 -15.64 9.22 11.80
CA THR A 349 -15.66 8.03 12.65
C THR A 349 -17.03 7.35 12.59
N LEU A 350 -17.08 6.06 12.86
CA LEU A 350 -18.30 5.27 12.80
C LEU A 350 -18.81 4.96 14.20
N SER A 351 -20.12 5.05 14.40
CA SER A 351 -20.77 4.72 15.68
C SER A 351 -20.52 3.27 16.11
N ALA A 352 -20.36 2.36 15.15
CA ALA A 352 -20.02 0.97 15.40
C ALA A 352 -18.63 0.78 16.08
N LEU A 353 -17.72 1.76 15.95
CA LEU A 353 -16.46 1.81 16.70
C LEU A 353 -16.50 2.78 17.88
N GLY A 354 -17.69 3.13 18.37
CA GLY A 354 -17.86 4.09 19.47
C GLY A 354 -17.39 5.50 19.11
N ASN A 355 -17.48 5.89 17.84
CA ASN A 355 -17.01 7.16 17.29
C ASN A 355 -15.51 7.41 17.54
N LYS A 356 -14.70 6.38 17.42
CA LYS A 356 -13.24 6.43 17.56
C LYS A 356 -12.58 6.10 16.23
N SER A 357 -11.43 6.71 15.95
CA SER A 357 -10.65 6.40 14.77
C SER A 357 -9.94 5.06 14.94
N PRO A 358 -9.93 4.20 13.92
CA PRO A 358 -9.07 3.01 13.87
C PRO A 358 -7.58 3.38 13.96
N GLU A 359 -6.77 2.47 14.48
CA GLU A 359 -5.32 2.65 14.55
C GLU A 359 -4.66 2.53 13.19
N LYS A 360 -4.97 1.46 12.43
CA LYS A 360 -4.26 1.09 11.20
C LYS A 360 -5.05 1.41 9.94
N TRP A 361 -5.10 2.67 9.54
CA TRP A 361 -5.46 3.04 8.18
C TRP A 361 -4.28 2.73 7.25
N GLU A 362 -4.44 1.77 6.33
CA GLU A 362 -3.34 1.31 5.48
C GLU A 362 -3.74 1.23 4.00
N GLY A 363 -4.92 0.68 3.69
CA GLY A 363 -5.39 0.63 2.31
C GLY A 363 -5.88 1.98 1.80
N LEU A 364 -5.43 2.38 0.58
CA LEU A 364 -5.91 3.57 -0.10
C LEU A 364 -5.99 3.32 -1.61
N ALA A 365 -7.12 3.63 -2.25
CA ALA A 365 -7.28 3.42 -3.69
C ALA A 365 -8.16 4.47 -4.35
N ILE A 366 -7.84 4.82 -5.61
CA ILE A 366 -8.72 5.62 -6.47
C ILE A 366 -9.57 4.68 -7.32
N GLY A 367 -10.85 4.66 -7.02
CA GLY A 367 -11.87 3.83 -7.66
C GLY A 367 -12.45 4.42 -8.95
N PRO A 368 -13.67 4.02 -9.33
CA PRO A 368 -14.31 4.45 -10.56
C PRO A 368 -14.63 5.95 -10.55
N LYS A 369 -14.75 6.51 -11.74
CA LYS A 369 -15.26 7.87 -11.97
C LYS A 369 -16.79 7.83 -11.98
N LEU A 370 -17.41 8.69 -11.17
CA LEU A 370 -18.85 8.83 -11.10
C LEU A 370 -19.37 9.71 -12.26
N ALA A 371 -20.68 9.64 -12.49
CA ALA A 371 -21.33 10.44 -13.53
C ALA A 371 -21.21 11.97 -13.32
N ASN A 372 -21.04 12.42 -12.07
CA ASN A 372 -20.80 13.82 -11.72
C ASN A 372 -19.35 14.28 -11.97
N GLY A 373 -18.48 13.40 -12.47
CA GLY A 373 -17.09 13.69 -12.79
C GLY A 373 -16.10 13.45 -11.65
N LYS A 374 -16.55 13.27 -10.42
CA LYS A 374 -15.70 12.94 -9.26
C LYS A 374 -15.25 11.46 -9.31
N TYR A 375 -14.16 11.17 -8.64
CA TYR A 375 -13.68 9.81 -8.41
C TYR A 375 -14.09 9.33 -7.02
N VAL A 376 -14.42 8.05 -6.91
CA VAL A 376 -14.49 7.37 -5.62
C VAL A 376 -13.07 7.16 -5.12
N VAL A 377 -12.84 7.39 -3.82
CA VAL A 377 -11.59 7.06 -3.14
C VAL A 377 -11.94 6.19 -1.94
N LEU A 378 -11.35 5.02 -1.87
CA LEU A 378 -11.52 4.12 -0.73
C LEU A 378 -10.32 4.23 0.21
N ALA A 379 -10.59 4.27 1.51
CA ALA A 379 -9.60 4.05 2.55
C ALA A 379 -10.03 2.87 3.42
N GLY A 380 -9.13 1.95 3.72
CA GLY A 380 -9.39 0.75 4.49
C GLY A 380 -8.39 0.53 5.61
N THR A 381 -8.78 -0.28 6.59
CA THR A 381 -7.92 -0.57 7.75
C THR A 381 -7.43 -2.00 7.74
N ASP A 382 -6.19 -2.23 8.17
CA ASP A 382 -5.78 -3.50 8.74
C ASP A 382 -6.36 -3.63 10.16
N ASN A 383 -6.72 -4.86 10.55
CA ASN A 383 -7.28 -5.16 11.86
C ASN A 383 -6.42 -6.13 12.69
N ASP A 384 -5.16 -6.37 12.28
CA ASP A 384 -4.25 -7.33 12.93
C ASP A 384 -4.92 -8.72 13.16
N TYR A 385 -5.89 -9.08 12.32
CA TYR A 385 -6.72 -10.28 12.48
C TYR A 385 -7.44 -10.35 13.85
N SER A 386 -7.44 -9.25 14.60
CA SER A 386 -7.88 -9.19 16.00
C SER A 386 -7.15 -10.20 16.90
N VAL A 387 -5.86 -10.41 16.67
CA VAL A 387 -4.99 -11.33 17.42
C VAL A 387 -3.87 -10.55 18.08
N THR A 388 -3.49 -10.94 19.31
CA THR A 388 -2.33 -10.35 19.98
C THR A 388 -1.08 -10.46 19.13
N GLN A 389 -0.20 -9.45 19.22
CA GLN A 389 1.09 -9.41 18.55
C GLN A 389 2.23 -9.38 19.57
N SER A 390 2.11 -10.16 20.64
CA SER A 390 3.17 -10.26 21.64
C SER A 390 4.37 -10.99 21.04
N GLY A 391 5.52 -10.35 20.99
CA GLY A 391 6.73 -10.82 20.29
C GLY A 391 7.28 -12.17 20.74
N THR A 392 6.73 -12.79 21.78
CA THR A 392 7.04 -14.15 22.25
C THR A 392 5.84 -14.74 22.98
N GLY A 393 5.62 -16.04 22.83
CA GLY A 393 4.60 -16.77 23.59
C GLY A 393 3.29 -17.02 22.87
N THR A 394 2.29 -17.39 23.64
CA THR A 394 0.96 -17.73 23.13
C THR A 394 0.23 -16.52 22.63
N GLN A 395 -0.36 -16.60 21.43
CA GLN A 395 -1.22 -15.58 20.86
C GLN A 395 -2.67 -15.88 21.21
N TYR A 396 -3.49 -14.80 21.29
CA TYR A 396 -4.89 -14.85 21.70
C TYR A 396 -5.76 -14.03 20.76
N ASP A 397 -6.99 -14.47 20.51
CA ASP A 397 -8.04 -13.64 19.94
C ASP A 397 -8.38 -12.51 20.91
N VAL A 398 -8.49 -11.29 20.39
CA VAL A 398 -8.78 -10.08 21.19
C VAL A 398 -10.19 -9.63 20.87
N TYR A 399 -11.08 -9.68 21.88
CA TYR A 399 -12.45 -9.23 21.78
C TYR A 399 -12.61 -7.89 22.47
N MET A 400 -13.09 -6.89 21.77
CA MET A 400 -13.26 -5.51 22.22
C MET A 400 -14.73 -5.13 22.33
N ARG A 401 -15.05 -4.25 23.29
CA ARG A 401 -16.32 -3.57 23.39
C ARG A 401 -16.13 -2.10 23.03
N PHE A 402 -16.62 -1.70 21.86
CA PHE A 402 -16.31 -0.38 21.28
C PHE A 402 -16.99 0.79 21.99
N SER A 403 -17.97 0.54 22.89
CA SER A 403 -18.52 1.56 23.78
C SER A 403 -17.58 1.98 24.91
N ASP A 404 -16.56 1.19 25.21
CA ASP A 404 -15.58 1.51 26.27
C ASP A 404 -14.71 2.70 25.86
N ALA A 405 -14.23 3.47 26.84
CA ALA A 405 -13.34 4.60 26.58
C ALA A 405 -12.04 4.17 25.89
N ASP A 406 -11.45 3.07 26.35
CA ASP A 406 -10.33 2.38 25.72
C ASP A 406 -10.72 0.92 25.47
N PRO A 407 -11.17 0.57 24.25
CA PRO A 407 -11.62 -0.78 23.92
C PRO A 407 -10.56 -1.86 24.09
N TYR A 408 -9.28 -1.54 23.85
CA TYR A 408 -8.21 -2.52 24.01
C TYR A 408 -7.87 -2.74 25.49
N ALA A 409 -7.72 -1.68 26.28
CA ALA A 409 -7.42 -1.82 27.72
C ALA A 409 -8.53 -2.58 28.48
N ALA A 410 -9.77 -2.49 28.01
CA ALA A 410 -10.94 -3.20 28.56
C ALA A 410 -11.26 -4.51 27.83
N SER A 411 -10.41 -4.97 26.92
CA SER A 411 -10.67 -6.15 26.08
C SER A 411 -10.54 -7.47 26.84
N ILE A 412 -11.09 -8.51 26.23
CA ILE A 412 -11.02 -9.91 26.69
C ILE A 412 -10.18 -10.70 25.66
N GLN A 413 -9.21 -11.45 26.17
CA GLN A 413 -8.39 -12.36 25.38
C GLN A 413 -8.88 -13.79 25.56
N CYS A 414 -9.04 -14.51 24.45
CA CYS A 414 -9.43 -15.92 24.44
C CYS A 414 -8.39 -16.76 23.65
N PRO A 415 -8.23 -18.04 23.97
CA PRO A 415 -7.46 -18.93 23.09
C PRO A 415 -7.95 -18.82 21.65
N ILE A 416 -7.04 -18.77 20.68
CA ILE A 416 -7.36 -18.54 19.26
C ILE A 416 -8.44 -19.52 18.78
N GLY A 417 -9.50 -18.99 18.18
CA GLY A 417 -10.64 -19.77 17.67
C GLY A 417 -11.59 -20.25 18.76
N SER A 418 -11.41 -19.82 20.02
CA SER A 418 -12.26 -20.18 21.15
C SER A 418 -13.01 -18.97 21.70
N THR A 419 -14.17 -19.23 22.30
CA THR A 419 -14.95 -18.25 23.08
C THR A 419 -15.01 -18.60 24.56
N THR A 420 -14.22 -19.59 25.00
CA THR A 420 -14.12 -20.05 26.40
C THR A 420 -12.66 -20.07 26.87
N GLY A 421 -12.45 -20.12 28.17
CA GLY A 421 -11.09 -20.02 28.73
C GLY A 421 -10.49 -18.63 28.59
N CYS A 422 -11.32 -17.62 28.52
CA CYS A 422 -10.92 -16.23 28.28
C CYS A 422 -10.53 -15.52 29.59
N PHE A 423 -9.78 -14.43 29.46
CA PHE A 423 -9.32 -13.61 30.59
C PHE A 423 -9.27 -12.12 30.19
N LEU A 424 -9.20 -11.24 31.17
CA LEU A 424 -9.07 -9.80 30.92
C LEU A 424 -7.67 -9.47 30.38
N THR A 425 -7.57 -8.65 29.35
CA THR A 425 -6.30 -8.15 28.81
C THR A 425 -5.48 -7.40 29.86
N SER A 426 -6.14 -6.63 30.71
CA SER A 426 -5.49 -5.88 31.80
C SER A 426 -4.90 -6.76 32.90
N ASN A 427 -5.38 -8.00 33.02
CA ASN A 427 -4.90 -8.97 34.01
C ASN A 427 -5.19 -10.39 33.51
N ASN A 428 -4.22 -11.01 32.85
CA ASN A 428 -4.33 -12.33 32.24
C ASN A 428 -4.55 -13.49 33.23
N ALA A 429 -4.58 -13.23 34.56
CA ALA A 429 -4.97 -14.19 35.60
C ALA A 429 -6.47 -14.12 35.96
N THR A 430 -7.18 -13.05 35.54
CA THR A 430 -8.59 -12.88 35.86
C THR A 430 -9.47 -13.47 34.73
N ALA A 431 -10.16 -14.57 35.03
CA ALA A 431 -11.11 -15.18 34.11
C ALA A 431 -12.21 -14.20 33.70
N ALA A 432 -12.56 -14.21 32.43
CA ALA A 432 -13.59 -13.35 31.85
C ALA A 432 -14.56 -14.16 31.00
N THR A 433 -15.82 -13.69 30.94
CA THR A 433 -16.84 -14.28 30.08
C THR A 433 -17.15 -13.32 28.93
N LEU A 434 -17.09 -13.81 27.70
CA LEU A 434 -17.54 -13.05 26.54
C LEU A 434 -19.05 -12.85 26.59
N THR A 435 -19.47 -11.61 26.49
CA THR A 435 -20.86 -11.19 26.31
C THR A 435 -21.06 -10.72 24.84
N ALA A 436 -22.30 -10.61 24.40
CA ALA A 436 -22.62 -10.34 22.98
C ALA A 436 -22.14 -8.96 22.47
N ASP A 437 -21.78 -8.05 23.38
CA ASP A 437 -21.24 -6.72 23.07
C ASP A 437 -19.72 -6.71 22.83
N TYR A 438 -19.02 -7.82 23.12
CA TYR A 438 -17.63 -8.00 22.75
C TYR A 438 -17.48 -8.62 21.35
N GLN A 439 -16.66 -8.03 20.50
CA GLN A 439 -16.44 -8.46 19.12
C GLN A 439 -14.95 -8.46 18.81
N LEU A 440 -14.54 -9.26 17.84
CA LEU A 440 -13.23 -9.14 17.20
C LEU A 440 -13.12 -7.76 16.56
N LEU A 441 -11.93 -7.19 16.54
CA LEU A 441 -11.66 -5.90 15.88
C LEU A 441 -12.07 -6.00 14.40
N PRO A 442 -13.05 -5.20 13.96
CA PRO A 442 -13.50 -5.25 12.58
C PRO A 442 -12.53 -4.51 11.64
N GLY A 443 -12.58 -4.84 10.37
CA GLY A 443 -12.09 -3.96 9.33
C GLY A 443 -13.03 -2.77 9.11
N VAL A 444 -12.50 -1.65 8.70
CA VAL A 444 -13.24 -0.45 8.31
C VAL A 444 -12.93 -0.10 6.87
N LEU A 445 -13.96 0.24 6.12
CA LEU A 445 -13.82 0.75 4.75
C LEU A 445 -14.59 2.05 4.63
N HIS A 446 -13.90 3.14 4.34
CA HIS A 446 -14.49 4.45 4.07
C HIS A 446 -14.52 4.75 2.58
N SER A 447 -15.60 5.36 2.12
CA SER A 447 -15.73 5.95 0.80
C SER A 447 -15.70 7.46 0.88
N TYR A 448 -14.90 8.04 0.01
CA TYR A 448 -14.82 9.47 -0.26
C TYR A 448 -15.09 9.72 -1.74
N THR A 449 -15.51 10.94 -2.08
CA THR A 449 -15.47 11.44 -3.46
C THR A 449 -14.51 12.60 -3.57
N ALA A 450 -13.78 12.71 -4.69
CA ALA A 450 -12.82 13.78 -4.91
C ALA A 450 -12.77 14.19 -6.38
N ASP A 451 -12.38 15.46 -6.60
CA ASP A 451 -11.97 15.94 -7.90
C ASP A 451 -10.48 15.67 -8.10
N ILE A 452 -10.14 14.93 -9.17
CA ILE A 452 -8.76 14.60 -9.50
C ILE A 452 -8.50 14.98 -10.96
N PRO A 453 -8.36 16.30 -11.25
CA PRO A 453 -8.13 16.78 -12.60
C PRO A 453 -6.78 16.26 -13.13
N GLY A 454 -6.80 15.76 -14.37
CA GLY A 454 -5.61 15.19 -15.00
C GLY A 454 -5.20 13.82 -14.49
N TYR A 455 -6.04 13.14 -13.69
CA TYR A 455 -5.77 11.76 -13.26
C TYR A 455 -5.60 10.83 -14.47
N VAL A 456 -4.49 10.12 -14.50
CA VAL A 456 -4.17 9.10 -15.50
C VAL A 456 -4.08 7.76 -14.80
N ALA A 457 -5.09 6.93 -15.03
CA ALA A 457 -5.14 5.60 -14.45
C ALA A 457 -4.16 4.65 -15.14
N ALA A 458 -3.65 3.66 -14.40
CA ALA A 458 -2.97 2.52 -14.96
C ALA A 458 -3.99 1.64 -15.71
N VAL A 459 -3.90 1.64 -17.03
CA VAL A 459 -4.74 0.81 -17.92
C VAL A 459 -3.84 0.20 -18.98
N PRO A 460 -4.16 -1.00 -19.50
CA PRO A 460 -3.44 -1.57 -20.63
C PRO A 460 -3.43 -0.58 -21.79
N GLU A 461 -2.27 -0.39 -22.43
CA GLU A 461 -2.24 0.36 -23.67
C GLU A 461 -3.21 -0.32 -24.66
N PRO A 462 -4.07 0.46 -25.35
CA PRO A 462 -4.83 -0.10 -26.47
C PRO A 462 -3.81 -0.80 -27.36
N ALA A 463 -4.12 -2.04 -27.76
CA ALA A 463 -3.22 -2.83 -28.60
C ALA A 463 -3.02 -2.09 -29.95
N THR A 464 -2.19 -1.06 -29.94
CA THR A 464 -1.85 -0.19 -31.07
C THR A 464 -1.35 -1.05 -32.24
N TRP A 465 -0.72 -2.17 -31.90
CA TRP A 465 -0.34 -3.20 -32.87
C TRP A 465 -1.53 -3.90 -33.54
N ALA A 466 -2.63 -4.15 -32.80
CA ALA A 466 -3.83 -4.73 -33.41
C ALA A 466 -4.54 -3.72 -34.32
N VAL A 467 -4.55 -2.45 -33.97
CA VAL A 467 -5.09 -1.38 -34.82
C VAL A 467 -4.19 -1.14 -36.05
N LEU A 468 -2.88 -1.15 -35.90
CA LEU A 468 -1.91 -1.07 -37.00
C LEU A 468 -2.02 -2.27 -37.92
N LEU A 469 -2.12 -3.50 -37.40
CA LEU A 469 -2.29 -4.72 -38.19
C LEU A 469 -3.63 -4.74 -38.94
N THR A 470 -4.73 -4.34 -38.30
CA THR A 470 -6.03 -4.23 -38.95
C THR A 470 -6.04 -3.10 -40.01
N GLY A 471 -5.38 -1.97 -39.74
CA GLY A 471 -5.18 -0.89 -40.70
C GLY A 471 -4.34 -1.32 -41.90
N LEU A 472 -3.22 -2.01 -41.69
CA LEU A 472 -2.36 -2.55 -42.77
C LEU A 472 -3.05 -3.64 -43.59
N LEU A 473 -3.85 -4.52 -42.96
CA LEU A 473 -4.65 -5.51 -43.65
C LEU A 473 -5.76 -4.86 -44.49
N GLY A 474 -6.40 -3.81 -43.94
CA GLY A 474 -7.40 -3.03 -44.67
C GLY A 474 -6.83 -2.33 -45.93
N VAL A 475 -5.64 -1.71 -45.77
CA VAL A 475 -4.96 -1.04 -46.91
C VAL A 475 -4.51 -2.07 -47.96
N SER A 476 -4.00 -3.23 -47.54
CA SER A 476 -3.59 -4.29 -48.48
C SER A 476 -4.76 -4.93 -49.20
N ALA A 477 -5.94 -5.07 -48.59
CA ALA A 477 -7.17 -5.53 -49.21
C ALA A 477 -7.69 -4.52 -50.24
N ALA A 478 -7.69 -3.23 -49.89
CA ALA A 478 -8.10 -2.15 -50.80
C ALA A 478 -7.16 -1.99 -52.01
N ALA A 479 -5.86 -2.22 -51.82
CA ALA A 479 -4.88 -2.20 -52.91
C ALA A 479 -5.05 -3.39 -53.89
N ARG A 480 -5.48 -4.56 -53.40
CA ARG A 480 -5.78 -5.72 -54.25
C ARG A 480 -7.10 -5.56 -55.01
N SER A 481 -8.11 -4.90 -54.44
CA SER A 481 -9.39 -4.67 -55.12
C SER A 481 -9.30 -3.64 -56.27
N ARG A 482 -8.29 -2.77 -56.27
CA ARG A 482 -8.03 -1.80 -57.38
C ARG A 482 -7.20 -2.36 -58.55
N ARG A 483 -6.70 -3.61 -58.43
CA ARG A 483 -5.92 -4.28 -59.50
C ARG A 483 -6.71 -5.41 -60.21
N ARG A 484 -7.98 -5.51 -59.93
CA ARG A 484 -8.96 -6.28 -60.71
C ARG A 484 -9.97 -5.30 -61.35
#